data_4e4a573200262cf4b48e2bd091dea9ba
#
_entry.id   4e4a573200262cf4b48e2bd091dea9ba
#
_cell.length_a   1.000
_cell.length_b   1.000
_cell.length_c   1.000
_cell.angle_alpha   90.00
_cell.angle_beta   90.00
_cell.angle_gamma   90.00
#
_symmetry.space_group_name_H-M   'P 1'
#
loop_
_entity.id
_entity.type
_entity.pdbx_description
1 polymer ?
#
loop_
_entity_poly.entity_id
_entity_poly.type
_entity_poly.pdbx_seq_one_letter_code
_entity_poly.pdbx_strand_id
1 'polypeptide(L)'
;MNTEEIKKYTADNISCQLCPRMCQVNRHTGTGYCLMPDRIKVARAALHMWEEPCISGEHGSGAIFFSGCTLRCVFCQNYKIAAAAVGKYITVDGLADIMLRLQDKHANNINLVTPTHYALHIAQALTKARDNGLRIPVVYNTSAYENIETLKRLDGLVDVYLPDFKYMDSSLALKYSHAEDYLEVAKSALNEMVRQAGSPCMYSDEDELVQSGYVEDGVMKRGVIVRHLVLPGCTKDSKAVIGYLYDTYKDDIYISIMNQYTPLEHVKEYKELYRKVTHKEYDEVVDYAIDIGVTNGFIQEGDTAKESFIPDFDFTGLI
;
A
#
# COMPACT_ATOMS: atom_id res chain seq x y z
N MET A 1 11.91 21.89 -1.89
CA MET A 1 10.69 22.46 -2.52
C MET A 1 10.94 23.91 -2.91
N ASN A 2 10.65 24.27 -4.15
CA ASN A 2 10.72 25.67 -4.60
C ASN A 2 9.47 26.48 -4.21
N THR A 3 9.45 27.79 -4.46
CA THR A 3 8.34 28.68 -4.06
C THR A 3 6.99 28.33 -4.71
N GLU A 4 6.99 27.80 -5.93
CA GLU A 4 5.78 27.34 -6.63
C GLU A 4 5.23 26.06 -6.03
N GLU A 5 6.09 25.13 -5.68
CA GLU A 5 5.70 23.88 -4.99
C GLU A 5 5.09 24.16 -3.63
N ILE A 6 5.66 25.13 -2.87
CA ILE A 6 5.10 25.55 -1.57
C ILE A 6 3.70 26.14 -1.75
N LYS A 7 3.50 27.02 -2.74
CA LYS A 7 2.19 27.61 -3.03
C LYS A 7 1.17 26.54 -3.44
N LYS A 8 1.55 25.58 -4.29
CA LYS A 8 0.71 24.47 -4.73
C LYS A 8 0.34 23.58 -3.54
N TYR A 9 1.32 23.25 -2.68
CA TYR A 9 1.10 22.50 -1.44
C TYR A 9 0.06 23.16 -0.54
N THR A 10 0.18 24.47 -0.30
CA THR A 10 -0.77 25.23 0.53
C THR A 10 -2.16 25.24 -0.08
N ALA A 11 -2.28 25.40 -1.41
CA ALA A 11 -3.56 25.37 -2.10
C ALA A 11 -4.26 24.00 -1.99
N ASP A 12 -3.52 22.91 -2.15
CA ASP A 12 -4.06 21.54 -2.05
C ASP A 12 -4.61 21.24 -0.64
N ASN A 13 -4.06 21.86 0.40
CA ASN A 13 -4.54 21.64 1.77
C ASN A 13 -5.71 22.56 2.16
N ILE A 14 -5.88 23.70 1.47
CA ILE A 14 -7.05 24.58 1.65
C ILE A 14 -8.28 24.03 0.94
N SER A 15 -8.11 23.34 -0.20
CA SER A 15 -9.17 22.68 -0.95
C SER A 15 -8.67 21.29 -1.39
N CYS A 16 -8.76 20.31 -0.48
CA CYS A 16 -8.10 19.02 -0.63
C CYS A 16 -8.55 18.24 -1.85
N GLN A 17 -7.60 17.95 -2.75
CA GLN A 17 -7.75 17.15 -3.96
C GLN A 17 -6.69 16.07 -4.08
N LEU A 18 -6.07 15.66 -2.96
CA LEU A 18 -4.94 14.71 -2.94
C LEU A 18 -5.32 13.29 -3.36
N CYS A 19 -6.57 12.92 -3.21
CA CYS A 19 -7.06 11.58 -3.56
C CYS A 19 -8.35 11.70 -4.39
N PRO A 20 -8.81 10.60 -5.01
CA PRO A 20 -10.01 10.62 -5.86
C PRO A 20 -11.30 11.01 -5.14
N ARG A 21 -11.32 11.05 -3.79
CA ARG A 21 -12.47 11.58 -3.05
C ARG A 21 -12.72 13.06 -3.30
N MET A 22 -11.72 13.83 -3.74
CA MET A 22 -11.84 15.24 -4.11
C MET A 22 -12.73 16.02 -3.15
N CYS A 23 -12.55 15.81 -1.84
CA CYS A 23 -13.48 16.29 -0.81
C CYS A 23 -13.47 17.81 -0.59
N GLN A 24 -12.50 18.54 -1.16
CA GLN A 24 -12.36 19.99 -1.17
C GLN A 24 -12.39 20.65 0.23
N VAL A 25 -12.13 19.91 1.28
CA VAL A 25 -12.07 20.46 2.64
C VAL A 25 -10.79 21.22 2.88
N ASN A 26 -10.84 22.24 3.71
CA ASN A 26 -9.65 22.88 4.26
C ASN A 26 -9.09 22.00 5.39
N ARG A 27 -8.00 21.27 5.12
CA ARG A 27 -7.38 20.34 6.06
C ARG A 27 -6.61 21.04 7.21
N HIS A 28 -6.34 22.32 7.11
CA HIS A 28 -5.77 23.09 8.23
C HIS A 28 -6.79 23.31 9.36
N THR A 29 -8.09 23.36 9.03
CA THR A 29 -9.16 23.64 9.99
C THR A 29 -10.15 22.50 10.19
N GLY A 30 -10.10 21.46 9.32
CA GLY A 30 -11.02 20.32 9.33
C GLY A 30 -10.36 19.03 8.88
N THR A 31 -11.16 18.00 8.68
CA THR A 31 -10.73 16.68 8.23
C THR A 31 -11.39 16.28 6.93
N GLY A 32 -10.65 15.61 6.05
CA GLY A 32 -11.19 15.04 4.81
C GLY A 32 -12.00 13.76 5.04
N TYR A 33 -12.44 13.12 3.95
CA TYR A 33 -13.06 11.79 3.98
C TYR A 33 -12.16 10.75 4.67
N CYS A 34 -10.85 10.90 4.56
CA CYS A 34 -9.84 10.08 5.25
C CYS A 34 -9.81 10.25 6.78
N LEU A 35 -10.62 11.14 7.35
CA LEU A 35 -10.71 11.52 8.76
C LEU A 35 -9.45 12.22 9.30
N MET A 36 -8.58 12.71 8.42
CA MET A 36 -7.31 13.33 8.81
C MET A 36 -7.24 14.81 8.43
N PRO A 37 -6.72 15.66 9.37
CA PRO A 37 -6.31 17.03 9.07
C PRO A 37 -4.98 17.04 8.29
N ASP A 38 -4.44 18.23 8.05
CA ASP A 38 -3.11 18.46 7.48
C ASP A 38 -2.00 18.26 8.51
N ARG A 39 -1.96 17.07 9.12
CA ARG A 39 -0.93 16.68 10.12
C ARG A 39 -0.73 15.17 10.02
N ILE A 40 0.52 14.75 9.88
CA ILE A 40 0.87 13.32 9.79
C ILE A 40 0.52 12.63 11.11
N LYS A 41 -0.22 11.53 11.03
CA LYS A 41 -0.54 10.67 12.17
C LYS A 41 -0.09 9.25 11.86
N VAL A 42 0.80 8.70 12.69
CA VAL A 42 1.37 7.35 12.54
C VAL A 42 0.96 6.50 13.74
N ALA A 43 0.58 5.26 13.50
CA ALA A 43 0.16 4.32 14.53
C ALA A 43 1.28 3.38 14.98
N ARG A 44 2.22 3.04 14.07
CA ARG A 44 3.35 2.15 14.34
C ARG A 44 4.43 2.35 13.28
N ALA A 45 5.70 2.18 13.66
CA ALA A 45 6.84 2.11 12.75
C ALA A 45 7.81 1.03 13.25
N ALA A 46 7.85 -0.12 12.58
CA ALA A 46 8.66 -1.28 13.01
C ALA A 46 8.94 -2.21 11.84
N LEU A 47 9.91 -3.13 12.03
CA LEU A 47 10.11 -4.24 11.11
C LEU A 47 8.85 -5.10 11.04
N HIS A 48 8.46 -5.46 9.82
CA HIS A 48 7.31 -6.32 9.51
C HIS A 48 7.78 -7.46 8.60
N MET A 49 7.52 -8.70 9.02
CA MET A 49 8.08 -9.90 8.39
C MET A 49 7.10 -10.58 7.42
N TRP A 50 5.92 -10.00 7.22
CA TRP A 50 4.79 -10.69 6.59
C TRP A 50 4.28 -10.00 5.32
N GLU A 51 5.10 -9.16 4.68
CA GLU A 51 4.85 -8.72 3.31
C GLU A 51 5.31 -9.82 2.32
N GLU A 52 5.17 -9.58 1.03
CA GLU A 52 5.65 -10.51 0.00
C GLU A 52 7.14 -10.84 0.22
N PRO A 53 7.57 -12.08 -0.10
CA PRO A 53 8.94 -12.55 0.18
C PRO A 53 10.03 -11.60 -0.33
N CYS A 54 9.87 -11.05 -1.53
CA CYS A 54 10.83 -10.10 -2.10
C CYS A 54 10.73 -8.68 -1.50
N ILE A 55 9.79 -8.41 -0.59
CA ILE A 55 9.69 -7.16 0.17
C ILE A 55 10.25 -7.35 1.58
N SER A 56 9.83 -8.39 2.28
CA SER A 56 10.28 -8.65 3.66
C SER A 56 11.70 -9.22 3.72
N GLY A 57 12.05 -10.18 2.86
CA GLY A 57 13.27 -10.95 3.04
C GLY A 57 13.31 -11.61 4.42
N GLU A 58 14.50 -11.80 4.97
CA GLU A 58 14.72 -12.29 6.35
C GLU A 58 14.84 -11.16 7.38
N HIS A 59 15.33 -9.96 6.96
CA HIS A 59 15.47 -8.80 7.86
C HIS A 59 14.15 -8.06 8.11
N GLY A 60 13.18 -8.21 7.21
CA GLY A 60 11.87 -7.56 7.30
C GLY A 60 11.78 -6.21 6.58
N SER A 61 10.56 -5.81 6.35
CA SER A 61 10.18 -4.52 5.77
C SER A 61 10.03 -3.46 6.85
N GLY A 62 10.60 -2.29 6.69
CA GLY A 62 10.47 -1.15 7.62
C GLY A 62 9.11 -0.48 7.47
N ALA A 63 8.05 -1.10 8.01
CA ALA A 63 6.68 -0.68 7.82
C ALA A 63 6.30 0.51 8.71
N ILE A 64 5.76 1.57 8.08
CA ILE A 64 5.22 2.76 8.73
C ILE A 64 3.72 2.80 8.46
N PHE A 65 2.91 2.56 9.50
CA PHE A 65 1.46 2.50 9.40
C PHE A 65 0.85 3.89 9.67
N PHE A 66 0.29 4.50 8.63
CA PHE A 66 -0.39 5.78 8.73
C PHE A 66 -1.84 5.63 9.17
N SER A 67 -2.33 6.58 9.96
CA SER A 67 -3.71 6.65 10.40
C SER A 67 -4.58 7.41 9.39
N GLY A 68 -5.84 7.01 9.29
CA GLY A 68 -6.77 7.49 8.27
C GLY A 68 -6.73 6.63 7.00
N CYS A 69 -7.79 6.68 6.19
CA CYS A 69 -7.85 5.94 4.92
C CYS A 69 -8.84 6.57 3.95
N THR A 70 -8.47 6.64 2.67
CA THR A 70 -9.29 7.21 1.59
C THR A 70 -10.41 6.27 1.12
N LEU A 71 -10.31 4.95 1.39
CA LEU A 71 -11.35 3.96 1.07
C LEU A 71 -12.21 3.56 2.27
N ARG A 72 -11.60 3.21 3.41
CA ARG A 72 -12.30 2.70 4.60
C ARG A 72 -13.17 1.48 4.29
N CYS A 73 -12.58 0.47 3.65
CA CYS A 73 -13.28 -0.77 3.30
C CYS A 73 -13.93 -1.42 4.53
N VAL A 74 -15.13 -1.95 4.36
CA VAL A 74 -15.89 -2.58 5.46
C VAL A 74 -15.20 -3.80 6.05
N PHE A 75 -14.32 -4.47 5.28
CA PHE A 75 -13.56 -5.65 5.71
C PHE A 75 -12.10 -5.34 6.10
N CYS A 76 -11.77 -4.08 6.35
CA CYS A 76 -10.38 -3.70 6.59
C CYS A 76 -9.83 -4.33 7.87
N GLN A 77 -8.75 -5.12 7.76
CA GLN A 77 -8.05 -5.69 8.91
C GLN A 77 -7.47 -4.58 9.81
N ASN A 78 -7.00 -3.52 9.19
CA ASN A 78 -6.43 -2.34 9.86
C ASN A 78 -7.50 -1.29 10.22
N TYR A 79 -8.75 -1.71 10.49
CA TYR A 79 -9.91 -0.80 10.68
C TYR A 79 -9.68 0.26 11.77
N LYS A 80 -8.94 -0.06 12.84
CA LYS A 80 -8.65 0.87 13.94
C LYS A 80 -7.86 2.10 13.45
N ILE A 81 -6.84 1.88 12.63
CA ILE A 81 -6.06 2.98 12.03
C ILE A 81 -6.78 3.61 10.86
N ALA A 82 -7.48 2.83 10.03
CA ALA A 82 -8.30 3.36 8.93
C ALA A 82 -9.39 4.32 9.41
N ALA A 83 -9.96 4.07 10.60
CA ALA A 83 -10.90 4.96 11.30
C ALA A 83 -10.22 6.15 12.02
N ALA A 84 -8.91 6.34 11.85
CA ALA A 84 -8.11 7.37 12.52
C ALA A 84 -8.16 7.32 14.07
N ALA A 85 -8.62 6.21 14.67
CA ALA A 85 -8.80 6.07 16.12
C ALA A 85 -7.47 5.99 16.88
N VAL A 86 -6.42 5.44 16.25
CA VAL A 86 -5.11 5.18 16.87
C VAL A 86 -4.02 5.96 16.13
N GLY A 87 -2.99 6.41 16.84
CA GLY A 87 -1.79 7.03 16.28
C GLY A 87 -1.36 8.30 17.01
N LYS A 88 -0.09 8.68 16.83
CA LYS A 88 0.50 9.94 17.32
C LYS A 88 0.76 10.88 16.15
N TYR A 89 0.56 12.16 16.36
CA TYR A 89 0.95 13.19 15.40
C TYR A 89 2.47 13.39 15.43
N ILE A 90 3.06 13.43 14.25
CA ILE A 90 4.50 13.65 14.05
C ILE A 90 4.72 14.75 13.02
N THR A 91 5.94 15.29 12.98
CA THR A 91 6.38 16.26 11.98
C THR A 91 6.96 15.54 10.74
N VAL A 92 7.20 16.31 9.68
CA VAL A 92 7.92 15.83 8.49
C VAL A 92 9.35 15.39 8.87
N ASP A 93 10.03 16.14 9.73
CA ASP A 93 11.37 15.76 10.23
C ASP A 93 11.31 14.48 11.07
N GLY A 94 10.32 14.36 11.95
CA GLY A 94 10.10 13.12 12.71
C GLY A 94 9.81 11.90 11.83
N LEU A 95 9.14 12.08 10.69
CA LEU A 95 8.95 10.99 9.72
C LEU A 95 10.26 10.61 9.03
N ALA A 96 11.08 11.59 8.63
CA ALA A 96 12.40 11.33 8.06
C ALA A 96 13.31 10.59 9.05
N ASP A 97 13.32 11.00 10.34
CA ASP A 97 14.07 10.32 11.40
C ASP A 97 13.60 8.88 11.63
N ILE A 98 12.29 8.61 11.52
CA ILE A 98 11.75 7.25 11.62
C ILE A 98 12.31 6.38 10.48
N MET A 99 12.34 6.90 9.24
CA MET A 99 12.87 6.17 8.07
C MET A 99 14.34 5.81 8.27
N LEU A 100 15.16 6.75 8.72
CA LEU A 100 16.58 6.51 8.98
C LEU A 100 16.78 5.46 10.09
N ARG A 101 16.03 5.55 11.19
CA ARG A 101 16.10 4.53 12.26
C ARG A 101 15.66 3.13 11.81
N LEU A 102 14.73 3.02 10.87
CA LEU A 102 14.36 1.72 10.31
C LEU A 102 15.49 1.16 9.44
N GLN A 103 16.15 2.01 8.65
CA GLN A 103 17.36 1.61 7.92
C GLN A 103 18.47 1.15 8.88
N ASP A 104 18.72 1.88 9.99
CA ASP A 104 19.71 1.50 11.01
C ASP A 104 19.38 0.16 11.70
N LYS A 105 18.12 -0.27 11.64
CA LYS A 105 17.66 -1.59 12.10
C LYS A 105 17.74 -2.66 11.02
N HIS A 106 18.41 -2.38 9.91
CA HIS A 106 18.57 -3.28 8.77
C HIS A 106 17.25 -3.68 8.08
N ALA A 107 16.28 -2.77 8.04
CA ALA A 107 15.10 -2.98 7.20
C ALA A 107 15.50 -3.07 5.72
N ASN A 108 14.95 -4.01 4.97
CA ASN A 108 15.20 -4.15 3.53
C ASN A 108 14.65 -2.97 2.70
N ASN A 109 13.67 -2.24 3.24
CA ASN A 109 13.04 -1.09 2.59
C ASN A 109 12.31 -0.24 3.63
N ILE A 110 11.82 0.93 3.21
CA ILE A 110 10.83 1.73 3.93
C ILE A 110 9.47 1.50 3.30
N ASN A 111 8.56 0.85 4.00
CA ASN A 111 7.23 0.51 3.53
C ASN A 111 6.17 1.48 4.12
N LEU A 112 5.61 2.30 3.27
CA LEU A 112 4.64 3.33 3.60
C LEU A 112 3.22 2.76 3.46
N VAL A 113 2.60 2.35 4.58
CA VAL A 113 1.31 1.66 4.56
C VAL A 113 0.15 2.65 4.67
N THR A 114 -0.71 2.69 3.64
CA THR A 114 -1.86 3.62 3.49
C THR A 114 -1.43 5.10 3.46
N PRO A 115 -0.50 5.49 2.56
CA PRO A 115 0.15 6.79 2.57
C PRO A 115 -0.61 7.90 1.82
N THR A 116 -1.61 7.57 1.00
CA THR A 116 -2.28 8.40 -0.01
C THR A 116 -2.54 9.84 0.43
N HIS A 117 -3.16 10.01 1.59
CA HIS A 117 -3.60 11.32 2.11
C HIS A 117 -2.48 12.14 2.76
N TYR A 118 -1.25 11.58 2.80
CA TYR A 118 -0.03 12.23 3.27
C TYR A 118 1.04 12.34 2.18
N ALA A 119 0.72 12.06 0.92
CA ALA A 119 1.69 11.99 -0.17
C ALA A 119 2.63 13.22 -0.23
N LEU A 120 2.13 14.43 -0.01
CA LEU A 120 2.96 15.64 -0.03
C LEU A 120 3.92 15.74 1.16
N HIS A 121 3.48 15.34 2.34
CA HIS A 121 4.33 15.28 3.53
C HIS A 121 5.40 14.19 3.37
N ILE A 122 5.01 13.06 2.79
CA ILE A 122 5.89 11.92 2.50
C ILE A 122 6.97 12.34 1.51
N ALA A 123 6.62 13.03 0.42
CA ALA A 123 7.59 13.53 -0.54
C ALA A 123 8.65 14.42 0.14
N GLN A 124 8.23 15.32 1.04
CA GLN A 124 9.16 16.15 1.81
C GLN A 124 10.03 15.34 2.77
N ALA A 125 9.44 14.37 3.48
CA ALA A 125 10.17 13.52 4.42
C ALA A 125 11.19 12.63 3.70
N LEU A 126 10.82 12.05 2.55
CA LEU A 126 11.73 11.24 1.73
C LEU A 126 12.91 12.06 1.20
N THR A 127 12.67 13.27 0.69
CA THR A 127 13.75 14.17 0.27
C THR A 127 14.72 14.42 1.42
N LYS A 128 14.20 14.79 2.60
CA LYS A 128 15.05 15.02 3.80
C LYS A 128 15.78 13.76 4.25
N ALA A 129 15.12 12.60 4.25
CA ALA A 129 15.74 11.35 4.66
C ALA A 129 16.87 10.96 3.70
N ARG A 130 16.68 11.12 2.37
CA ARG A 130 17.71 10.86 1.37
C ARG A 130 18.89 11.82 1.51
N ASP A 131 18.65 13.10 1.76
CA ASP A 131 19.70 14.09 2.04
C ASP A 131 20.50 13.73 3.30
N ASN A 132 19.91 13.00 4.25
CA ASN A 132 20.54 12.53 5.49
C ASN A 132 20.99 11.06 5.44
N GLY A 133 21.06 10.43 4.25
CA GLY A 133 21.69 9.14 4.06
C GLY A 133 20.75 7.94 3.98
N LEU A 134 19.45 8.13 3.75
CA LEU A 134 18.54 7.03 3.40
C LEU A 134 18.94 6.44 2.03
N ARG A 135 19.26 5.14 2.00
CA ARG A 135 19.73 4.42 0.80
C ARG A 135 18.81 3.30 0.36
N ILE A 136 18.11 2.66 1.31
CA ILE A 136 17.24 1.51 1.02
C ILE A 136 16.01 1.93 0.22
N PRO A 137 15.42 1.01 -0.58
CA PRO A 137 14.26 1.32 -1.42
C PRO A 137 13.04 1.74 -0.60
N VAL A 138 12.16 2.49 -1.26
CA VAL A 138 10.89 2.97 -0.69
C VAL A 138 9.74 2.25 -1.36
N VAL A 139 8.91 1.58 -0.55
CA VAL A 139 7.68 0.88 -0.96
C VAL A 139 6.47 1.74 -0.64
N TYR A 140 5.61 1.98 -1.63
CA TYR A 140 4.35 2.70 -1.49
C TYR A 140 3.18 1.70 -1.49
N ASN A 141 2.71 1.33 -0.29
CA ASN A 141 1.69 0.31 -0.06
C ASN A 141 0.31 0.96 0.02
N THR A 142 -0.47 0.81 -1.04
CA THR A 142 -1.70 1.57 -1.28
C THR A 142 -2.86 0.68 -1.72
N SER A 143 -4.07 1.23 -1.65
CA SER A 143 -5.29 0.60 -2.15
C SER A 143 -5.52 0.76 -3.65
N ALA A 144 -4.56 1.27 -4.41
CA ALA A 144 -4.67 1.70 -5.80
C ALA A 144 -5.70 2.84 -6.07
N TYR A 145 -6.38 3.34 -5.04
CA TYR A 145 -7.33 4.45 -5.18
C TYR A 145 -6.59 5.78 -5.04
N GLU A 146 -5.87 6.15 -6.10
CA GLU A 146 -4.92 7.26 -6.13
C GLU A 146 -5.27 8.31 -7.20
N ASN A 147 -4.97 9.57 -6.91
CA ASN A 147 -5.03 10.64 -7.90
C ASN A 147 -3.69 10.68 -8.67
N ILE A 148 -3.76 10.64 -10.00
CA ILE A 148 -2.57 10.63 -10.89
C ILE A 148 -1.66 11.83 -10.64
N GLU A 149 -2.23 13.03 -10.48
CA GLU A 149 -1.44 14.24 -10.22
C GLU A 149 -0.70 14.19 -8.87
N THR A 150 -1.24 13.44 -7.93
CA THR A 150 -0.57 13.18 -6.64
C THR A 150 0.54 12.15 -6.81
N LEU A 151 0.30 11.06 -7.55
CA LEU A 151 1.32 10.06 -7.86
C LEU A 151 2.52 10.66 -8.61
N LYS A 152 2.28 11.54 -9.57
CA LYS A 152 3.37 12.24 -10.31
C LYS A 152 4.32 13.03 -9.41
N ARG A 153 3.85 13.48 -8.23
CA ARG A 153 4.70 14.17 -7.24
C ARG A 153 5.61 13.23 -6.45
N LEU A 154 5.37 11.93 -6.56
CA LEU A 154 6.18 10.87 -5.95
C LEU A 154 7.17 10.26 -6.95
N ASP A 155 7.13 10.68 -8.23
CA ASP A 155 8.02 10.19 -9.28
C ASP A 155 9.50 10.41 -8.89
N GLY A 156 10.30 9.34 -8.95
CA GLY A 156 11.69 9.33 -8.50
C GLY A 156 11.90 9.31 -6.97
N LEU A 157 10.84 9.28 -6.16
CA LEU A 157 10.90 9.14 -4.70
C LEU A 157 10.50 7.76 -4.22
N VAL A 158 9.65 7.06 -4.95
CA VAL A 158 9.18 5.71 -4.68
C VAL A 158 9.85 4.74 -5.65
N ASP A 159 10.37 3.65 -5.13
CA ASP A 159 11.07 2.62 -5.90
C ASP A 159 10.15 1.44 -6.22
N VAL A 160 9.30 1.04 -5.28
CA VAL A 160 8.38 -0.08 -5.41
C VAL A 160 6.96 0.36 -5.11
N TYR A 161 6.02 0.07 -6.01
CA TYR A 161 4.60 0.22 -5.73
C TYR A 161 4.00 -1.13 -5.34
N LEU A 162 3.22 -1.13 -4.25
CA LEU A 162 2.52 -2.30 -3.71
C LEU A 162 1.01 -2.00 -3.63
N PRO A 163 0.32 -1.86 -4.79
CA PRO A 163 -1.10 -1.57 -4.83
C PRO A 163 -1.95 -2.82 -4.60
N ASP A 164 -3.02 -2.68 -3.79
CA ASP A 164 -4.11 -3.65 -3.77
C ASP A 164 -5.11 -3.34 -4.90
N PHE A 165 -5.23 -4.19 -5.90
CA PHE A 165 -6.29 -4.08 -6.91
C PHE A 165 -7.49 -4.90 -6.46
N LYS A 166 -8.54 -4.22 -5.98
CA LYS A 166 -9.56 -4.88 -5.15
C LYS A 166 -10.74 -5.44 -5.93
N TYR A 167 -11.20 -4.76 -7.01
CA TYR A 167 -12.44 -5.09 -7.70
C TYR A 167 -12.37 -4.76 -9.19
N MET A 168 -13.05 -5.59 -9.98
CA MET A 168 -13.49 -5.26 -11.36
C MET A 168 -14.97 -4.85 -11.39
N ASP A 169 -15.76 -5.26 -10.40
CA ASP A 169 -17.20 -4.94 -10.30
C ASP A 169 -17.41 -3.68 -9.45
N SER A 170 -17.92 -2.60 -10.09
CA SER A 170 -18.22 -1.32 -9.43
C SER A 170 -19.26 -1.46 -8.31
N SER A 171 -20.18 -2.44 -8.41
CA SER A 171 -21.17 -2.68 -7.36
C SER A 171 -20.54 -3.23 -6.08
N LEU A 172 -19.52 -4.11 -6.21
CA LEU A 172 -18.74 -4.60 -5.07
C LEU A 172 -17.87 -3.47 -4.49
N ALA A 173 -17.27 -2.65 -5.36
CA ALA A 173 -16.46 -1.50 -4.94
C ALA A 173 -17.30 -0.47 -4.17
N LEU A 174 -18.50 -0.17 -4.65
CA LEU A 174 -19.44 0.70 -3.94
C LEU A 174 -19.85 0.09 -2.60
N LYS A 175 -20.26 -1.18 -2.61
CA LYS A 175 -20.78 -1.89 -1.44
C LYS A 175 -19.75 -2.03 -0.32
N TYR A 176 -18.51 -2.39 -0.66
CA TYR A 176 -17.51 -2.76 0.33
C TYR A 176 -16.44 -1.70 0.58
N SER A 177 -16.28 -0.72 -0.33
CA SER A 177 -15.25 0.33 -0.23
C SER A 177 -15.77 1.74 -0.48
N HIS A 178 -17.10 1.90 -0.64
CA HIS A 178 -17.76 3.19 -0.84
C HIS A 178 -17.18 4.01 -2.03
N ALA A 179 -16.72 3.32 -3.09
CA ALA A 179 -16.06 3.92 -4.25
C ALA A 179 -16.56 3.26 -5.54
N GLU A 180 -17.66 3.80 -6.11
CA GLU A 180 -18.25 3.30 -7.35
C GLU A 180 -17.30 3.45 -8.54
N ASP A 181 -16.48 4.51 -8.52
CA ASP A 181 -15.47 4.85 -9.52
C ASP A 181 -14.12 4.10 -9.34
N TYR A 182 -14.04 3.17 -8.36
CA TYR A 182 -12.80 2.49 -8.00
C TYR A 182 -12.06 1.90 -9.20
N LEU A 183 -12.78 1.20 -10.10
CA LEU A 183 -12.18 0.48 -11.21
C LEU A 183 -11.39 1.39 -12.15
N GLU A 184 -12.01 2.48 -12.58
CA GLU A 184 -11.39 3.40 -13.55
C GLU A 184 -10.22 4.18 -12.90
N VAL A 185 -10.40 4.54 -11.63
CA VAL A 185 -9.33 5.19 -10.85
C VAL A 185 -8.15 4.25 -10.65
N ALA A 186 -8.39 3.00 -10.22
CA ALA A 186 -7.34 2.03 -9.96
C ALA A 186 -6.57 1.64 -11.23
N LYS A 187 -7.24 1.47 -12.36
CA LYS A 187 -6.60 1.24 -13.66
C LYS A 187 -5.66 2.38 -14.04
N SER A 188 -6.15 3.61 -13.93
CA SER A 188 -5.36 4.80 -14.26
C SER A 188 -4.16 4.98 -13.33
N ALA A 189 -4.37 4.76 -12.03
CA ALA A 189 -3.30 4.82 -11.03
C ALA A 189 -2.23 3.74 -11.25
N LEU A 190 -2.65 2.49 -11.55
CA LEU A 190 -1.73 1.39 -11.80
C LEU A 190 -0.87 1.64 -13.05
N ASN A 191 -1.46 2.17 -14.14
CA ASN A 191 -0.70 2.57 -15.32
C ASN A 191 0.39 3.58 -14.97
N GLU A 192 0.10 4.58 -14.13
CA GLU A 192 1.09 5.58 -13.71
C GLU A 192 2.15 4.96 -12.80
N MET A 193 1.80 4.04 -11.89
CA MET A 193 2.75 3.33 -11.03
C MET A 193 3.73 2.48 -11.85
N VAL A 194 3.23 1.74 -12.86
CA VAL A 194 4.07 0.94 -13.76
C VAL A 194 4.98 1.84 -14.59
N ARG A 195 4.48 2.98 -15.09
CA ARG A 195 5.30 3.98 -15.80
C ARG A 195 6.46 4.48 -14.94
N GLN A 196 6.21 4.76 -13.66
CA GLN A 196 7.23 5.30 -12.75
C GLN A 196 8.27 4.27 -12.34
N ALA A 197 7.81 3.08 -11.89
CA ALA A 197 8.70 2.04 -11.38
C ALA A 197 9.45 1.29 -12.51
N GLY A 198 8.84 1.19 -13.70
CA GLY A 198 9.36 0.35 -14.80
C GLY A 198 9.26 -1.14 -14.49
N SER A 199 9.89 -1.97 -15.31
CA SER A 199 9.89 -3.42 -15.16
C SER A 199 10.55 -3.86 -13.84
N PRO A 200 10.06 -4.92 -13.20
CA PRO A 200 10.58 -5.42 -11.93
C PRO A 200 12.08 -5.75 -11.99
N CYS A 201 12.79 -5.37 -10.94
CA CYS A 201 14.21 -5.65 -10.78
C CYS A 201 14.49 -6.01 -9.32
N MET A 202 15.23 -7.09 -9.10
CA MET A 202 15.67 -7.53 -7.78
C MET A 202 17.11 -7.09 -7.52
N TYR A 203 17.48 -6.94 -6.26
CA TYR A 203 18.87 -6.85 -5.86
C TYR A 203 19.59 -8.17 -6.07
N SER A 204 20.86 -8.11 -6.43
CA SER A 204 21.76 -9.24 -6.55
C SER A 204 23.00 -9.06 -5.67
N ASP A 205 23.76 -10.12 -5.48
CA ASP A 205 25.02 -10.12 -4.74
C ASP A 205 26.08 -9.14 -5.35
N GLU A 206 25.91 -8.70 -6.58
CA GLU A 206 26.75 -7.70 -7.25
C GLU A 206 26.38 -6.25 -6.89
N ASP A 207 25.20 -6.01 -6.32
CA ASP A 207 24.73 -4.66 -5.97
C ASP A 207 25.46 -4.10 -4.74
N GLU A 208 25.91 -2.83 -4.80
CA GLU A 208 26.63 -2.14 -3.73
C GLU A 208 25.89 -2.18 -2.39
N LEU A 209 24.54 -2.04 -2.40
CA LEU A 209 23.74 -2.06 -1.18
C LEU A 209 23.68 -3.45 -0.52
N VAL A 210 23.76 -4.52 -1.30
CA VAL A 210 23.86 -5.89 -0.79
C VAL A 210 25.25 -6.11 -0.20
N GLN A 211 26.32 -5.76 -0.94
CA GLN A 211 27.70 -5.90 -0.50
C GLN A 211 28.02 -5.09 0.78
N SER A 212 27.34 -3.95 0.95
CA SER A 212 27.49 -3.10 2.14
C SER A 212 26.54 -3.47 3.29
N GLY A 213 25.70 -4.50 3.12
CA GLY A 213 24.78 -5.00 4.15
C GLY A 213 23.57 -4.11 4.44
N TYR A 214 23.22 -3.21 3.52
CA TYR A 214 22.01 -2.39 3.65
C TYR A 214 20.73 -3.15 3.30
N VAL A 215 20.79 -4.02 2.30
CA VAL A 215 19.65 -4.83 1.83
C VAL A 215 20.11 -6.26 1.56
N GLU A 216 19.18 -7.19 1.50
CA GLU A 216 19.44 -8.59 1.15
C GLU A 216 19.42 -8.80 -0.35
N ASP A 217 20.13 -9.84 -0.80
CA ASP A 217 19.99 -10.39 -2.15
C ASP A 217 18.56 -10.92 -2.36
N GLY A 218 18.05 -10.78 -3.59
CA GLY A 218 16.71 -11.26 -3.97
C GLY A 218 15.54 -10.40 -3.50
N VAL A 219 15.77 -9.31 -2.72
CA VAL A 219 14.67 -8.37 -2.44
C VAL A 219 14.47 -7.42 -3.61
N MET A 220 13.24 -6.88 -3.73
CA MET A 220 12.87 -6.03 -4.85
C MET A 220 13.52 -4.66 -4.74
N LYS A 221 14.26 -4.28 -5.79
CA LYS A 221 14.93 -2.99 -5.96
C LYS A 221 13.98 -1.93 -6.50
N ARG A 222 13.15 -2.31 -7.48
CA ARG A 222 12.12 -1.47 -8.10
C ARG A 222 11.08 -2.33 -8.81
N GLY A 223 9.88 -1.81 -9.01
CA GLY A 223 8.82 -2.48 -9.76
C GLY A 223 7.46 -2.30 -9.13
N VAL A 224 6.51 -3.09 -9.61
CA VAL A 224 5.14 -3.09 -9.12
C VAL A 224 4.72 -4.51 -8.75
N ILE A 225 4.20 -4.68 -7.52
CA ILE A 225 3.56 -5.92 -7.07
C ILE A 225 2.10 -5.60 -6.82
N VAL A 226 1.22 -6.12 -7.66
CA VAL A 226 -0.22 -5.91 -7.49
C VAL A 226 -0.78 -7.02 -6.63
N ARG A 227 -1.35 -6.65 -5.48
CA ARG A 227 -1.99 -7.60 -4.57
C ARG A 227 -3.49 -7.68 -4.85
N HIS A 228 -4.03 -8.89 -4.80
CA HIS A 228 -5.46 -9.14 -4.83
C HIS A 228 -5.89 -10.03 -3.68
N LEU A 229 -6.71 -9.49 -2.77
CA LEU A 229 -7.30 -10.25 -1.67
C LEU A 229 -8.58 -10.94 -2.17
N VAL A 230 -8.58 -12.26 -2.19
CA VAL A 230 -9.78 -13.03 -2.50
C VAL A 230 -10.81 -12.85 -1.39
N LEU A 231 -12.02 -12.42 -1.75
CA LEU A 231 -13.13 -12.26 -0.81
C LEU A 231 -14.13 -13.41 -0.93
N PRO A 232 -14.78 -13.83 0.16
CA PRO A 232 -15.77 -14.89 0.16
C PRO A 232 -16.91 -14.59 -0.85
N GLY A 233 -17.21 -15.55 -1.73
CA GLY A 233 -18.27 -15.41 -2.74
C GLY A 233 -17.94 -14.52 -3.94
N CYS A 234 -16.71 -13.98 -4.03
CA CYS A 234 -16.30 -13.05 -5.08
C CYS A 234 -15.34 -13.67 -6.11
N THR A 235 -15.29 -15.00 -6.23
CA THR A 235 -14.36 -15.72 -7.11
C THR A 235 -14.42 -15.25 -8.57
N LYS A 236 -15.63 -14.94 -9.07
CA LYS A 236 -15.80 -14.42 -10.44
C LYS A 236 -15.11 -13.08 -10.64
N ASP A 237 -15.25 -12.16 -9.68
CA ASP A 237 -14.61 -10.84 -9.71
C ASP A 237 -13.09 -10.99 -9.57
N SER A 238 -12.62 -11.87 -8.67
CA SER A 238 -11.20 -12.18 -8.50
C SER A 238 -10.56 -12.65 -9.80
N LYS A 239 -11.19 -13.57 -10.52
CA LYS A 239 -10.72 -14.02 -11.85
C LYS A 239 -10.68 -12.88 -12.86
N ALA A 240 -11.70 -12.01 -12.85
CA ALA A 240 -11.71 -10.84 -13.74
C ALA A 240 -10.56 -9.86 -13.42
N VAL A 241 -10.23 -9.67 -12.12
CA VAL A 241 -9.06 -8.88 -11.69
C VAL A 241 -7.77 -9.50 -12.22
N ILE A 242 -7.53 -10.79 -11.95
CA ILE A 242 -6.31 -11.48 -12.37
C ILE A 242 -6.17 -11.49 -13.90
N GLY A 243 -7.27 -11.78 -14.62
CA GLY A 243 -7.30 -11.72 -16.09
C GLY A 243 -6.92 -10.34 -16.62
N TYR A 244 -7.52 -9.27 -16.09
CA TYR A 244 -7.20 -7.90 -16.48
C TYR A 244 -5.71 -7.56 -16.23
N LEU A 245 -5.21 -7.88 -15.05
CA LEU A 245 -3.80 -7.59 -14.68
C LEU A 245 -2.83 -8.30 -15.62
N TYR A 246 -3.04 -9.60 -15.83
CA TYR A 246 -2.16 -10.38 -16.70
C TYR A 246 -2.27 -9.98 -18.16
N ASP A 247 -3.49 -9.77 -18.69
CA ASP A 247 -3.68 -9.36 -20.08
C ASP A 247 -3.06 -7.99 -20.39
N THR A 248 -3.08 -7.07 -19.40
CA THR A 248 -2.60 -5.72 -19.59
C THR A 248 -1.09 -5.59 -19.39
N TYR A 249 -0.52 -6.25 -18.38
CA TYR A 249 0.85 -5.97 -17.91
C TYR A 249 1.82 -7.13 -18.09
N LYS A 250 1.32 -8.37 -18.26
CA LYS A 250 2.15 -9.58 -18.39
C LYS A 250 3.24 -9.61 -17.29
N ASP A 251 4.51 -9.67 -17.69
CA ASP A 251 5.66 -9.78 -16.80
C ASP A 251 6.20 -8.41 -16.31
N ASP A 252 5.56 -7.30 -16.69
CA ASP A 252 5.91 -5.96 -16.19
C ASP A 252 5.48 -5.72 -14.75
N ILE A 253 4.70 -6.64 -14.16
CA ILE A 253 4.30 -6.63 -12.76
C ILE A 253 4.41 -8.03 -12.15
N TYR A 254 4.46 -8.08 -10.80
CA TYR A 254 4.14 -9.28 -10.05
C TYR A 254 2.67 -9.25 -9.61
N ILE A 255 2.02 -10.40 -9.56
CA ILE A 255 0.65 -10.56 -9.07
C ILE A 255 0.67 -11.39 -7.79
N SER A 256 0.22 -10.82 -6.67
CA SER A 256 0.10 -11.53 -5.39
C SER A 256 -1.36 -11.86 -5.08
N ILE A 257 -1.70 -13.15 -5.06
CA ILE A 257 -3.05 -13.64 -4.76
C ILE A 257 -3.11 -14.01 -3.29
N MET A 258 -3.86 -13.21 -2.51
CA MET A 258 -3.88 -13.33 -1.05
C MET A 258 -5.09 -14.10 -0.54
N ASN A 259 -4.84 -15.04 0.40
CA ASN A 259 -5.85 -15.85 1.11
C ASN A 259 -6.05 -15.40 2.58
N GLN A 260 -5.51 -14.26 2.97
CA GLN A 260 -5.50 -13.83 4.38
C GLN A 260 -6.76 -13.07 4.84
N TYR A 261 -7.89 -13.29 4.16
CA TYR A 261 -9.15 -12.68 4.58
C TYR A 261 -9.61 -13.22 5.94
N THR A 262 -9.78 -12.33 6.93
CA THR A 262 -10.27 -12.65 8.27
C THR A 262 -11.62 -11.97 8.51
N PRO A 263 -12.70 -12.73 8.79
CA PRO A 263 -14.02 -12.18 9.07
C PRO A 263 -14.07 -11.60 10.49
N LEU A 264 -13.67 -10.33 10.64
CA LEU A 264 -13.71 -9.62 11.92
C LEU A 264 -15.14 -9.23 12.32
N GLU A 265 -15.37 -8.99 13.61
CA GLU A 265 -16.72 -8.71 14.17
C GLU A 265 -17.45 -7.54 13.49
N HIS A 266 -16.72 -6.54 13.01
CA HIS A 266 -17.32 -5.39 12.35
C HIS A 266 -17.90 -5.68 10.96
N VAL A 267 -17.64 -6.87 10.36
CA VAL A 267 -18.24 -7.27 9.08
C VAL A 267 -19.49 -8.15 9.23
N LYS A 268 -19.96 -8.40 10.43
CA LYS A 268 -21.10 -9.30 10.68
C LYS A 268 -22.41 -8.89 10.00
N GLU A 269 -22.58 -7.61 9.70
CA GLU A 269 -23.74 -7.10 8.97
C GLU A 269 -23.71 -7.50 7.48
N TYR A 270 -22.53 -7.82 6.96
CA TYR A 270 -22.29 -8.35 5.62
C TYR A 270 -22.20 -9.87 5.67
N LYS A 271 -23.35 -10.55 5.75
CA LYS A 271 -23.42 -12.01 5.99
C LYS A 271 -22.56 -12.83 5.05
N GLU A 272 -22.46 -12.40 3.79
CA GLU A 272 -21.64 -13.04 2.77
C GLU A 272 -20.14 -12.94 3.05
N LEU A 273 -19.71 -11.88 3.75
CA LEU A 273 -18.32 -11.67 4.18
C LEU A 273 -18.05 -12.22 5.59
N TYR A 274 -19.09 -12.57 6.39
CA TYR A 274 -18.88 -13.05 7.75
C TYR A 274 -18.56 -14.55 7.78
N ARG A 275 -17.63 -14.96 6.93
CA ARG A 275 -17.03 -16.30 6.87
C ARG A 275 -15.63 -16.20 6.24
N LYS A 276 -14.80 -17.19 6.43
CA LYS A 276 -13.52 -17.31 5.70
C LYS A 276 -13.76 -17.66 4.23
N VAL A 277 -12.77 -17.34 3.39
CA VAL A 277 -12.65 -17.91 2.04
C VAL A 277 -12.46 -19.40 2.19
N THR A 278 -13.17 -20.20 1.39
CA THR A 278 -12.98 -21.66 1.36
C THR A 278 -11.77 -22.01 0.49
N HIS A 279 -11.10 -23.14 0.76
CA HIS A 279 -10.03 -23.64 -0.09
C HIS A 279 -10.46 -23.71 -1.56
N LYS A 280 -11.67 -24.21 -1.82
CA LYS A 280 -12.21 -24.29 -3.18
C LYS A 280 -12.30 -22.92 -3.87
N GLU A 281 -12.74 -21.88 -3.15
CA GLU A 281 -12.82 -20.53 -3.72
C GLU A 281 -11.44 -19.96 -4.04
N TYR A 282 -10.47 -20.21 -3.17
CA TYR A 282 -9.09 -19.75 -3.37
C TYR A 282 -8.41 -20.52 -4.50
N ASP A 283 -8.45 -21.85 -4.45
CA ASP A 283 -7.84 -22.75 -5.46
C ASP A 283 -8.39 -22.42 -6.86
N GLU A 284 -9.69 -22.16 -6.97
CA GLU A 284 -10.32 -21.78 -8.24
C GLU A 284 -9.75 -20.49 -8.84
N VAL A 285 -9.30 -19.52 -8.01
CA VAL A 285 -8.66 -18.30 -8.49
C VAL A 285 -7.20 -18.56 -8.86
N VAL A 286 -6.50 -19.37 -8.07
CA VAL A 286 -5.10 -19.76 -8.33
C VAL A 286 -5.00 -20.60 -9.60
N ASP A 287 -5.85 -21.62 -9.74
CA ASP A 287 -5.90 -22.47 -10.95
C ASP A 287 -6.14 -21.62 -12.21
N TYR A 288 -7.09 -20.67 -12.13
CA TYR A 288 -7.33 -19.74 -13.23
C TYR A 288 -6.08 -18.89 -13.56
N ALA A 289 -5.35 -18.40 -12.57
CA ALA A 289 -4.11 -17.64 -12.81
C ALA A 289 -3.05 -18.49 -13.51
N ILE A 290 -2.92 -19.77 -13.11
CA ILE A 290 -2.01 -20.73 -13.74
C ILE A 290 -2.45 -21.02 -15.18
N ASP A 291 -3.74 -21.29 -15.41
CA ASP A 291 -4.30 -21.62 -16.71
C ASP A 291 -4.10 -20.52 -17.76
N ILE A 292 -4.18 -19.25 -17.35
CA ILE A 292 -3.93 -18.10 -18.24
C ILE A 292 -2.44 -17.77 -18.42
N GLY A 293 -1.54 -18.43 -17.65
CA GLY A 293 -0.08 -18.34 -17.81
C GLY A 293 0.63 -17.33 -16.93
N VAL A 294 0.07 -16.96 -15.76
CA VAL A 294 0.78 -16.10 -14.78
C VAL A 294 2.00 -16.84 -14.24
N THR A 295 3.19 -16.29 -14.46
CA THR A 295 4.47 -16.83 -13.97
C THR A 295 5.11 -15.93 -12.91
N ASN A 296 4.97 -14.60 -13.04
CA ASN A 296 5.44 -13.63 -12.06
C ASN A 296 4.38 -13.43 -10.98
N GLY A 297 4.35 -14.27 -9.96
CA GLY A 297 3.33 -14.16 -8.94
C GLY A 297 3.67 -14.82 -7.61
N PHE A 298 2.92 -14.42 -6.59
CA PHE A 298 2.95 -15.01 -5.26
C PHE A 298 1.58 -15.56 -4.94
N ILE A 299 1.55 -16.77 -4.36
CA ILE A 299 0.35 -17.38 -3.80
C ILE A 299 0.58 -17.67 -2.33
N GLN A 300 -0.46 -17.57 -1.53
CA GLN A 300 -0.39 -17.88 -0.10
C GLN A 300 -0.86 -19.31 0.13
N GLU A 301 0.06 -20.19 0.54
CA GLU A 301 -0.25 -21.57 0.89
C GLU A 301 -0.69 -21.70 2.34
N GLY A 302 -1.57 -22.66 2.59
CA GLY A 302 -2.01 -23.04 3.93
C GLY A 302 -2.99 -22.07 4.59
N ASP A 303 -3.10 -22.16 5.92
CA ASP A 303 -4.07 -21.40 6.74
C ASP A 303 -3.48 -20.04 7.16
N THR A 304 -3.41 -19.10 6.21
CA THR A 304 -2.82 -17.76 6.39
C THR A 304 -3.79 -16.74 7.00
N ALA A 305 -5.09 -17.06 7.05
CA ALA A 305 -6.11 -16.17 7.61
C ALA A 305 -6.09 -16.18 9.15
N LYS A 306 -5.06 -15.58 9.76
CA LYS A 306 -4.88 -15.46 11.22
C LYS A 306 -4.79 -14.00 11.63
N GLU A 307 -5.44 -13.63 12.74
CA GLU A 307 -5.34 -12.28 13.32
C GLU A 307 -3.90 -11.91 13.72
N SER A 308 -3.01 -12.91 13.92
CA SER A 308 -1.62 -12.70 14.29
C SER A 308 -0.78 -11.94 13.24
N PHE A 309 -1.26 -11.84 12.00
CA PHE A 309 -0.62 -11.02 10.95
C PHE A 309 -1.00 -9.53 11.05
N ILE A 310 -2.02 -9.19 11.84
CA ILE A 310 -2.38 -7.79 12.10
C ILE A 310 -1.49 -7.28 13.22
N PRO A 311 -0.63 -6.28 12.98
CA PRO A 311 0.26 -5.79 14.03
C PRO A 311 -0.52 -5.03 15.11
N ASP A 312 -0.04 -5.11 16.34
CA ASP A 312 -0.54 -4.25 17.41
C ASP A 312 -0.16 -2.79 17.13
N PHE A 313 -1.16 -1.90 17.10
CA PHE A 313 -0.95 -0.47 16.91
C PHE A 313 -0.67 0.22 18.25
N ASP A 314 0.49 -0.07 18.81
CA ASP A 314 0.94 0.25 20.17
C ASP A 314 1.93 1.43 20.23
N PHE A 315 2.06 2.17 19.13
CA PHE A 315 3.00 3.28 18.96
C PHE A 315 4.49 2.87 18.96
N THR A 316 4.80 1.58 18.79
CA THR A 316 6.19 1.13 18.64
C THR A 316 6.91 1.94 17.56
N GLY A 317 8.15 2.36 17.85
CA GLY A 317 9.00 3.14 16.94
C GLY A 317 8.66 4.62 16.84
N LEU A 318 7.62 5.10 17.54
CA LEU A 318 7.25 6.51 17.62
C LEU A 318 7.81 7.11 18.92
N ILE A 319 8.48 8.24 18.79
CA ILE A 319 9.04 9.01 19.93
C ILE A 319 8.06 10.11 20.32
#